data_1c109c0010c56ff987349268e9ee1f6a
#
_entry.id   1c109c0010c56ff987349268e9ee1f6a
#
_cell.length_a   1.000
_cell.length_b   1.000
_cell.length_c   1.000
_cell.angle_alpha   90.00
_cell.angle_beta   90.00
_cell.angle_gamma   90.00
#
_symmetry.space_group_name_H-M   'P 1'
#
loop_
_entity.id
_entity.type
_entity.pdbx_description
1 polymer ?
#
loop_
_entity_poly.entity_id
_entity_poly.type
_entity_poly.pdbx_seq_one_letter_code
_entity_poly.pdbx_strand_id
1 'polypeptide(L)'
;MHSRRDILRYTASAGAVLPLAAACGTSERSAGDPDATLVRYQGTAGSVVFPELAADLGYLDGIELEWIGDTTSGPQDIQAVATGDTDIGGAFNGAIAKLVAAGSPITSVISYYGSDEESFNGYYVLEDSEITGARDLVGRKVAMNTLGAHHEFVVREWLAREGLGPDEIARVELTVVPPANTEQSLRAGQVHAATLGGILRETAVERGGIRPLFTDEALYGTFSYGSLVLRDEFVEEHPDATLSLVSGVARAIRWSQVTPREEVVDRFAAIVEGRGRNETSEVIRYWRSSGVAGTGGVVAQEEFAIWLEWLDRNGELPGGSVEASDLYTNEFNPFHNGTFPEGSGPDGQPVGGPTESEDA
;
A
#
# COMPACT_ATOMS: atom_id res chain seq x y z
N MET A 1 46.31 -41.53 -17.54
CA MET A 1 46.49 -42.96 -17.92
C MET A 1 45.81 -43.81 -16.87
N HIS A 2 45.01 -44.78 -17.36
CA HIS A 2 44.30 -45.87 -16.67
C HIS A 2 43.06 -45.44 -15.86
N SER A 3 41.90 -45.71 -16.32
CA SER A 3 41.10 -46.76 -16.95
C SER A 3 40.46 -47.71 -15.94
N ARG A 4 39.12 -47.60 -15.92
CA ARG A 4 38.09 -48.65 -16.09
C ARG A 4 38.00 -49.84 -15.13
N ARG A 5 36.75 -49.99 -14.60
CA ARG A 5 35.95 -51.23 -14.50
C ARG A 5 36.46 -52.38 -13.63
N ASP A 6 35.52 -52.80 -12.76
CA ASP A 6 34.92 -54.14 -12.60
C ASP A 6 34.02 -54.12 -11.40
N ILE A 7 32.72 -54.29 -11.45
CA ILE A 7 31.78 -55.38 -11.78
C ILE A 7 31.82 -56.54 -10.73
N LEU A 8 30.62 -56.70 -10.11
CA LEU A 8 29.94 -57.89 -9.67
C LEU A 8 30.32 -58.56 -8.33
N ARG A 9 29.46 -58.94 -7.44
CA ARG A 9 28.21 -59.71 -7.45
C ARG A 9 27.69 -60.02 -6.04
N TYR A 10 26.37 -59.97 -5.87
CA TYR A 10 25.45 -60.80 -5.05
C TYR A 10 25.72 -61.07 -3.56
N THR A 11 24.73 -60.66 -2.72
CA THR A 11 23.94 -61.64 -1.97
C THR A 11 22.61 -61.00 -1.52
N ALA A 12 21.51 -61.66 -1.82
CA ALA A 12 20.19 -61.35 -1.36
C ALA A 12 20.00 -61.78 0.09
N SER A 13 19.49 -60.86 0.91
CA SER A 13 18.92 -61.19 2.23
C SER A 13 17.58 -60.54 2.34
N ALA A 14 16.55 -61.38 2.41
CA ALA A 14 15.17 -60.99 2.67
C ALA A 14 15.08 -60.47 4.10
N GLY A 15 14.80 -59.16 4.25
CA GLY A 15 14.49 -58.53 5.53
C GLY A 15 13.08 -57.89 5.41
N ALA A 16 12.19 -58.27 6.30
CA ALA A 16 10.81 -57.81 6.41
C ALA A 16 10.73 -56.30 6.51
N VAL A 17 10.06 -55.67 5.58
CA VAL A 17 9.71 -54.23 5.58
C VAL A 17 8.43 -54.06 6.39
N LEU A 18 8.58 -53.54 7.62
CA LEU A 18 7.48 -52.90 8.34
C LEU A 18 7.22 -51.51 7.69
N PRO A 19 5.99 -51.15 7.35
CA PRO A 19 5.69 -49.82 6.92
C PRO A 19 5.75 -48.86 8.13
N LEU A 20 6.79 -48.01 8.22
CA LEU A 20 6.69 -46.78 8.99
C LEU A 20 5.68 -45.90 8.29
N ALA A 21 4.50 -45.73 8.88
CA ALA A 21 3.60 -44.66 8.54
C ALA A 21 4.29 -43.35 8.91
N ALA A 22 4.87 -42.66 7.92
CA ALA A 22 5.23 -41.26 8.03
C ALA A 22 3.92 -40.48 8.20
N ALA A 23 3.65 -40.05 9.44
CA ALA A 23 2.66 -39.01 9.70
C ALA A 23 3.22 -37.72 9.09
N CYS A 24 2.93 -37.46 7.82
CA CYS A 24 2.95 -36.11 7.28
C CYS A 24 1.87 -35.35 8.05
N GLY A 25 2.30 -34.46 8.95
CA GLY A 25 1.44 -33.42 9.50
C GLY A 25 0.98 -32.56 8.34
N THR A 26 -0.15 -32.91 7.75
CA THR A 26 -0.96 -31.98 6.98
C THR A 26 -1.46 -30.97 7.99
N SER A 27 -0.89 -29.75 7.97
CA SER A 27 -1.60 -28.59 8.48
C SER A 27 -2.98 -28.63 7.84
N GLU A 28 -4.03 -28.81 8.65
CA GLU A 28 -5.40 -28.66 8.21
C GLU A 28 -5.55 -27.23 7.71
N ARG A 29 -5.39 -27.01 6.40
CA ARG A 29 -6.01 -25.86 5.76
C ARG A 29 -7.48 -25.98 6.07
N SER A 30 -8.02 -25.00 6.77
CA SER A 30 -9.46 -24.78 6.84
C SER A 30 -9.96 -24.95 5.40
N ALA A 31 -10.90 -25.84 5.18
CA ALA A 31 -11.47 -26.05 3.86
C ALA A 31 -12.16 -24.73 3.49
N GLY A 32 -11.50 -23.93 2.65
CA GLY A 32 -12.08 -22.74 2.05
C GLY A 32 -13.30 -23.12 1.22
N ASP A 33 -14.13 -22.18 0.91
CA ASP A 33 -15.26 -22.37 0.01
C ASP A 33 -14.70 -22.84 -1.35
N PRO A 34 -15.07 -24.03 -1.85
CA PRO A 34 -14.55 -24.56 -3.11
C PRO A 34 -14.91 -23.70 -4.33
N ASP A 35 -15.91 -22.83 -4.19
CA ASP A 35 -16.38 -21.92 -5.24
C ASP A 35 -15.81 -20.49 -5.08
N ALA A 36 -14.98 -20.23 -4.04
CA ALA A 36 -14.37 -18.92 -3.83
C ALA A 36 -13.31 -18.58 -4.88
N THR A 37 -13.32 -17.33 -5.35
CA THR A 37 -12.26 -16.78 -6.20
C THR A 37 -11.04 -16.47 -5.36
N LEU A 38 -9.90 -17.08 -5.70
CA LEU A 38 -8.63 -16.80 -5.05
C LEU A 38 -8.06 -15.45 -5.55
N VAL A 39 -7.72 -14.56 -4.63
CA VAL A 39 -7.13 -13.25 -4.92
C VAL A 39 -5.76 -13.16 -4.27
N ARG A 40 -4.71 -13.16 -5.11
CA ARG A 40 -3.31 -13.07 -4.69
C ARG A 40 -2.91 -11.62 -4.45
N TYR A 41 -2.21 -11.37 -3.34
CA TYR A 41 -1.78 -10.01 -2.98
C TYR A 41 -0.44 -10.02 -2.25
N GLN A 42 0.22 -8.84 -2.25
CA GLN A 42 1.36 -8.55 -1.40
C GLN A 42 0.94 -7.65 -0.24
N GLY A 43 1.63 -7.80 0.89
CA GLY A 43 1.41 -6.99 2.09
C GLY A 43 2.62 -6.14 2.45
N THR A 44 2.57 -5.60 3.67
CA THR A 44 3.70 -4.93 4.30
C THR A 44 3.80 -5.44 5.74
N ALA A 45 4.97 -5.91 6.14
CA ALA A 45 5.17 -6.42 7.49
C ALA A 45 4.83 -5.37 8.56
N GLY A 46 4.07 -5.78 9.58
CA GLY A 46 3.61 -4.92 10.67
C GLY A 46 2.53 -3.90 10.28
N SER A 47 1.91 -4.04 9.10
CA SER A 47 0.77 -3.24 8.66
C SER A 47 -0.38 -4.15 8.21
N VAL A 48 -1.61 -3.66 8.28
CA VAL A 48 -2.79 -4.32 7.74
C VAL A 48 -3.20 -3.62 6.45
N VAL A 49 -3.38 -4.39 5.38
CA VAL A 49 -3.93 -3.87 4.13
C VAL A 49 -5.46 -3.99 4.15
N PHE A 50 -6.17 -3.08 3.48
CA PHE A 50 -7.63 -3.07 3.53
C PHE A 50 -8.33 -4.33 3.04
N PRO A 51 -7.81 -5.12 2.08
CA PRO A 51 -8.35 -6.44 1.79
C PRO A 51 -8.34 -7.38 2.99
N GLU A 52 -7.27 -7.38 3.80
CA GLU A 52 -7.20 -8.20 5.04
C GLU A 52 -8.23 -7.72 6.07
N LEU A 53 -8.40 -6.41 6.22
CA LEU A 53 -9.45 -5.85 7.08
C LEU A 53 -10.84 -6.23 6.56
N ALA A 54 -11.07 -6.16 5.25
CA ALA A 54 -12.35 -6.55 4.65
C ALA A 54 -12.67 -8.03 4.89
N ALA A 55 -11.67 -8.91 4.79
CA ALA A 55 -11.82 -10.32 5.11
C ALA A 55 -12.15 -10.55 6.59
N ASP A 56 -11.43 -9.87 7.50
CA ASP A 56 -11.64 -9.97 8.96
C ASP A 56 -13.02 -9.44 9.38
N LEU A 57 -13.51 -8.38 8.73
CA LEU A 57 -14.85 -7.83 8.94
C LEU A 57 -15.97 -8.67 8.29
N GLY A 58 -15.64 -9.71 7.52
CA GLY A 58 -16.62 -10.53 6.81
C GLY A 58 -17.27 -9.81 5.61
N TYR A 59 -16.56 -8.91 4.96
CA TYR A 59 -17.06 -8.12 3.82
C TYR A 59 -16.71 -8.72 2.45
N LEU A 60 -15.99 -9.84 2.41
CA LEU A 60 -15.58 -10.50 1.17
C LEU A 60 -16.42 -11.78 0.94
N ASP A 61 -17.47 -11.65 0.14
CA ASP A 61 -18.31 -12.80 -0.24
C ASP A 61 -17.67 -13.52 -1.43
N GLY A 62 -17.43 -14.85 -1.31
CA GLY A 62 -16.88 -15.66 -2.38
C GLY A 62 -15.44 -15.31 -2.77
N ILE A 63 -14.67 -14.64 -1.90
CA ILE A 63 -13.27 -14.28 -2.10
C ILE A 63 -12.41 -14.95 -1.03
N GLU A 64 -11.32 -15.59 -1.46
CA GLU A 64 -10.24 -16.07 -0.59
C GLU A 64 -8.97 -15.27 -0.90
N LEU A 65 -8.34 -14.67 0.13
CA LEU A 65 -7.10 -13.92 -0.02
C LEU A 65 -5.89 -14.83 0.13
N GLU A 66 -4.97 -14.79 -0.84
CA GLU A 66 -3.68 -15.47 -0.76
C GLU A 66 -2.54 -14.46 -0.67
N TRP A 67 -1.91 -14.38 0.52
CA TRP A 67 -0.69 -13.60 0.67
C TRP A 67 0.49 -14.35 0.05
N ILE A 68 1.17 -13.70 -0.90
CA ILE A 68 2.31 -14.28 -1.61
C ILE A 68 3.67 -13.67 -1.21
N GLY A 69 3.67 -12.70 -0.27
CA GLY A 69 4.88 -12.05 0.22
C GLY A 69 4.66 -10.57 0.53
N ASP A 70 5.73 -9.89 0.89
CA ASP A 70 5.71 -8.45 1.17
C ASP A 70 6.30 -7.66 0.01
N THR A 71 5.76 -6.46 -0.23
CA THR A 71 6.32 -5.47 -1.13
C THR A 71 6.96 -4.32 -0.34
N THR A 72 7.92 -3.64 -0.93
CA THR A 72 8.58 -2.47 -0.34
C THR A 72 8.30 -1.18 -1.11
N SER A 73 7.62 -1.26 -2.24
CA SER A 73 7.29 -0.11 -3.07
C SER A 73 6.05 -0.33 -3.94
N GLY A 74 5.22 0.72 -4.08
CA GLY A 74 4.04 0.68 -4.94
C GLY A 74 4.33 0.36 -6.42
N PRO A 75 5.35 0.95 -7.06
CA PRO A 75 5.71 0.57 -8.43
C PRO A 75 6.01 -0.92 -8.62
N GLN A 76 6.65 -1.58 -7.64
CA GLN A 76 6.88 -3.02 -7.66
C GLN A 76 5.55 -3.79 -7.53
N ASP A 77 4.68 -3.33 -6.65
CA ASP A 77 3.39 -3.97 -6.38
C ASP A 77 2.49 -3.97 -7.64
N ILE A 78 2.30 -2.81 -8.28
CA ILE A 78 1.49 -2.74 -9.50
C ILE A 78 2.16 -3.41 -10.73
N GLN A 79 3.49 -3.54 -10.74
CA GLN A 79 4.17 -4.32 -11.75
C GLN A 79 3.86 -5.81 -11.60
N ALA A 80 3.77 -6.32 -10.37
CA ALA A 80 3.36 -7.70 -10.10
C ALA A 80 1.91 -7.96 -10.57
N VAL A 81 1.01 -6.98 -10.42
CA VAL A 81 -0.35 -7.05 -10.99
C VAL A 81 -0.30 -7.10 -12.51
N ALA A 82 0.43 -6.18 -13.14
CA ALA A 82 0.52 -6.10 -14.61
C ALA A 82 1.10 -7.37 -15.25
N THR A 83 1.99 -8.08 -14.54
CA THR A 83 2.58 -9.36 -15.01
C THR A 83 1.77 -10.60 -14.61
N GLY A 84 0.74 -10.45 -13.77
CA GLY A 84 -0.09 -11.56 -13.32
C GLY A 84 0.51 -12.37 -12.16
N ASP A 85 1.55 -11.88 -11.50
CA ASP A 85 2.10 -12.50 -10.29
C ASP A 85 1.17 -12.30 -9.09
N THR A 86 0.48 -11.15 -9.03
CA THR A 86 -0.63 -10.84 -8.11
C THR A 86 -1.89 -10.47 -8.87
N ASP A 87 -3.03 -10.48 -8.19
CA ASP A 87 -4.30 -10.06 -8.77
C ASP A 87 -4.65 -8.62 -8.39
N ILE A 88 -4.20 -8.18 -7.21
CA ILE A 88 -4.33 -6.82 -6.72
C ILE A 88 -2.98 -6.26 -6.27
N GLY A 89 -2.85 -4.94 -6.32
CA GLY A 89 -1.69 -4.21 -5.81
C GLY A 89 -2.01 -2.72 -5.66
N GLY A 90 -1.22 -2.02 -4.87
CA GLY A 90 -1.43 -0.60 -4.61
C GLY A 90 -0.21 0.25 -4.96
N ALA A 91 -0.43 1.39 -5.62
CA ALA A 91 0.63 2.34 -5.90
C ALA A 91 0.17 3.79 -5.90
N PHE A 92 1.15 4.68 -5.89
CA PHE A 92 1.00 6.09 -6.16
C PHE A 92 0.36 6.34 -7.54
N ASN A 93 -0.65 7.21 -7.60
CA ASN A 93 -1.43 7.46 -8.80
C ASN A 93 -0.59 7.92 -10.00
N GLY A 94 0.48 8.69 -9.78
CA GLY A 94 1.41 9.06 -10.86
C GLY A 94 2.21 7.88 -11.42
N ALA A 95 2.55 6.88 -10.59
CA ALA A 95 3.19 5.65 -11.06
C ALA A 95 2.21 4.77 -11.86
N ILE A 96 0.94 4.70 -11.42
CA ILE A 96 -0.14 4.03 -12.16
C ILE A 96 -0.32 4.69 -13.54
N ALA A 97 -0.41 6.02 -13.59
CA ALA A 97 -0.55 6.76 -14.85
C ALA A 97 0.59 6.47 -15.83
N LYS A 98 1.84 6.41 -15.35
CA LYS A 98 3.00 6.05 -16.19
C LYS A 98 2.90 4.62 -16.71
N LEU A 99 2.46 3.68 -15.89
CA LEU A 99 2.37 2.27 -16.28
C LEU A 99 1.25 2.04 -17.29
N VAL A 100 0.08 2.66 -17.10
CA VAL A 100 -1.05 2.63 -18.06
C VAL A 100 -0.67 3.30 -19.37
N ALA A 101 -0.02 4.48 -19.32
CA ALA A 101 0.46 5.15 -20.55
C ALA A 101 1.51 4.34 -21.31
N ALA A 102 2.23 3.44 -20.64
CA ALA A 102 3.13 2.47 -21.26
C ALA A 102 2.39 1.24 -21.82
N GLY A 103 1.05 1.18 -21.72
CA GLY A 103 0.22 0.11 -22.28
C GLY A 103 -0.01 -1.07 -21.34
N SER A 104 0.23 -0.91 -20.04
CA SER A 104 -0.10 -1.97 -19.06
C SER A 104 -1.60 -2.05 -18.84
N PRO A 105 -2.20 -3.26 -18.88
CA PRO A 105 -3.64 -3.47 -18.78
C PRO A 105 -4.06 -3.54 -17.29
N ILE A 106 -4.02 -2.40 -16.61
CA ILE A 106 -4.46 -2.26 -15.22
C ILE A 106 -5.36 -1.06 -15.04
N THR A 107 -6.35 -1.17 -14.17
CA THR A 107 -7.30 -0.11 -13.84
C THR A 107 -7.34 0.11 -12.31
N SER A 108 -7.33 1.38 -11.88
CA SER A 108 -7.57 1.73 -10.49
C SER A 108 -9.04 1.58 -10.15
N VAL A 109 -9.35 0.92 -9.03
CA VAL A 109 -10.73 0.61 -8.65
C VAL A 109 -11.15 1.25 -7.33
N ILE A 110 -10.20 1.80 -6.56
CA ILE A 110 -10.48 2.41 -5.26
C ILE A 110 -9.29 3.25 -4.78
N SER A 111 -9.54 4.43 -4.20
CA SER A 111 -8.52 5.18 -3.46
C SER A 111 -8.15 4.43 -2.19
N TYR A 112 -6.85 4.21 -1.99
CA TYR A 112 -6.37 3.19 -1.07
C TYR A 112 -5.53 3.73 0.08
N TYR A 113 -4.81 4.83 -0.14
CA TYR A 113 -4.06 5.57 0.86
C TYR A 113 -3.84 7.02 0.44
N GLY A 114 -3.58 7.88 1.43
CA GLY A 114 -3.44 9.31 1.20
C GLY A 114 -2.77 10.01 2.36
N SER A 115 -3.00 11.31 2.46
CA SER A 115 -2.59 12.17 3.56
C SER A 115 -3.77 12.94 4.10
N ASP A 116 -3.80 13.10 5.42
CA ASP A 116 -4.68 13.97 6.17
C ASP A 116 -3.94 14.58 7.39
N GLU A 117 -4.62 15.35 8.22
CA GLU A 117 -4.03 15.99 9.40
C GLU A 117 -3.43 14.98 10.39
N GLU A 118 -3.91 13.75 10.43
CA GLU A 118 -3.48 12.69 11.34
C GLU A 118 -2.36 11.82 10.75
N SER A 119 -2.46 11.51 9.45
CA SER A 119 -1.54 10.62 8.73
C SER A 119 -1.01 11.30 7.48
N PHE A 120 0.28 11.57 7.43
CA PHE A 120 0.95 12.25 6.32
C PHE A 120 2.42 11.83 6.19
N ASN A 121 3.04 12.15 5.06
CA ASN A 121 4.48 11.99 4.87
C ASN A 121 5.20 13.30 5.19
N GLY A 122 6.16 13.24 6.13
CA GLY A 122 7.01 14.36 6.48
C GLY A 122 8.43 14.15 5.98
N TYR A 123 9.08 15.23 5.62
CA TYR A 123 10.49 15.28 5.22
C TYR A 123 11.28 15.86 6.39
N TYR A 124 12.04 14.99 7.05
CA TYR A 124 12.69 15.28 8.33
C TYR A 124 14.18 15.48 8.17
N VAL A 125 14.72 16.37 9.02
CA VAL A 125 16.14 16.57 9.26
C VAL A 125 16.45 16.36 10.73
N LEU A 126 17.73 16.20 11.10
CA LEU A 126 18.11 16.19 12.51
C LEU A 126 17.76 17.52 13.17
N GLU A 127 17.45 17.48 14.47
CA GLU A 127 17.07 18.68 15.25
C GLU A 127 18.10 19.79 15.18
N ASP A 128 19.41 19.41 15.22
CA ASP A 128 20.57 20.28 15.16
C ASP A 128 21.08 20.55 13.73
N SER A 129 20.36 20.09 12.71
CA SER A 129 20.74 20.31 11.31
C SER A 129 20.70 21.79 10.92
N GLU A 130 21.70 22.22 10.16
CA GLU A 130 21.74 23.55 9.54
C GLU A 130 20.74 23.71 8.37
N ILE A 131 20.12 22.63 7.90
CA ILE A 131 19.15 22.65 6.81
C ILE A 131 17.84 23.22 7.35
N THR A 132 17.45 24.40 6.88
CA THR A 132 16.24 25.13 7.30
C THR A 132 15.26 25.39 6.16
N GLY A 133 15.66 25.16 4.92
CA GLY A 133 14.84 25.41 3.74
C GLY A 133 15.31 24.67 2.50
N ALA A 134 14.60 24.87 1.42
CA ALA A 134 14.77 24.15 0.16
C ALA A 134 16.18 24.33 -0.44
N ARG A 135 16.75 25.55 -0.38
CA ARG A 135 18.07 25.82 -0.95
C ARG A 135 19.19 25.07 -0.24
N ASP A 136 19.02 24.75 1.03
CA ASP A 136 20.01 24.02 1.82
C ASP A 136 20.10 22.54 1.40
N LEU A 137 19.11 22.02 0.66
CA LEU A 137 19.11 20.67 0.12
C LEU A 137 19.93 20.51 -1.17
N VAL A 138 20.32 21.60 -1.83
CA VAL A 138 21.12 21.53 -3.07
C VAL A 138 22.49 20.89 -2.79
N GLY A 139 22.77 19.76 -3.44
CA GLY A 139 23.95 18.93 -3.20
C GLY A 139 23.89 18.08 -1.95
N ARG A 140 22.70 17.91 -1.35
CA ARG A 140 22.45 17.06 -0.18
C ARG A 140 21.65 15.82 -0.56
N LYS A 141 21.78 14.77 0.25
CA LYS A 141 21.06 13.51 0.08
C LYS A 141 19.73 13.53 0.82
N VAL A 142 18.67 13.20 0.10
CA VAL A 142 17.31 13.01 0.65
C VAL A 142 16.92 11.55 0.47
N ALA A 143 16.69 10.86 1.59
CA ALA A 143 16.27 9.45 1.56
C ALA A 143 14.78 9.30 1.30
N MET A 144 14.44 8.31 0.48
CA MET A 144 13.06 7.88 0.19
C MET A 144 13.03 6.39 -0.13
N ASN A 145 11.84 5.77 -0.10
CA ASN A 145 11.70 4.33 -0.31
C ASN A 145 12.00 3.88 -1.75
N THR A 146 11.63 4.69 -2.74
CA THR A 146 11.82 4.38 -4.16
C THR A 146 11.79 5.66 -4.99
N LEU A 147 12.34 5.61 -6.21
CA LEU A 147 12.20 6.65 -7.22
C LEU A 147 10.97 6.38 -8.11
N GLY A 148 10.48 7.40 -8.79
CA GLY A 148 9.29 7.33 -9.64
C GLY A 148 7.99 7.19 -8.86
N ALA A 149 7.98 7.53 -7.56
CA ALA A 149 6.83 7.43 -6.68
C ALA A 149 6.58 8.74 -5.90
N HIS A 150 5.52 8.76 -5.08
CA HIS A 150 5.01 9.93 -4.36
C HIS A 150 6.09 10.80 -3.70
N HIS A 151 7.01 10.19 -2.96
CA HIS A 151 8.03 10.94 -2.22
C HIS A 151 8.96 11.76 -3.12
N GLU A 152 9.34 11.24 -4.29
CA GLU A 152 10.13 11.99 -5.25
C GLU A 152 9.34 13.16 -5.84
N PHE A 153 8.10 12.92 -6.25
CA PHE A 153 7.24 13.94 -6.83
C PHE A 153 7.01 15.08 -5.84
N VAL A 154 6.69 14.77 -4.59
CA VAL A 154 6.45 15.76 -3.54
C VAL A 154 7.70 16.60 -3.24
N VAL A 155 8.88 16.00 -3.08
CA VAL A 155 10.08 16.77 -2.82
C VAL A 155 10.46 17.67 -3.99
N ARG A 156 10.35 17.22 -5.24
CA ARG A 156 10.61 18.02 -6.42
C ARG A 156 9.63 19.19 -6.55
N GLU A 157 8.35 18.94 -6.28
CA GLU A 157 7.30 19.96 -6.29
C GLU A 157 7.54 21.01 -5.20
N TRP A 158 7.86 20.58 -3.98
CA TRP A 158 8.18 21.50 -2.89
C TRP A 158 9.38 22.39 -3.25
N LEU A 159 10.48 21.81 -3.76
CA LEU A 159 11.65 22.57 -4.19
C LEU A 159 11.28 23.61 -5.27
N ALA A 160 10.43 23.25 -6.22
CA ALA A 160 9.97 24.16 -7.27
C ALA A 160 9.09 25.29 -6.70
N ARG A 161 8.17 25.00 -5.76
CA ARG A 161 7.33 26.01 -5.08
C ARG A 161 8.16 26.97 -4.23
N GLU A 162 9.28 26.50 -3.67
CA GLU A 162 10.26 27.32 -2.95
C GLU A 162 11.18 28.15 -3.88
N GLY A 163 10.93 28.09 -5.20
CA GLY A 163 11.59 28.91 -6.21
C GLY A 163 12.97 28.41 -6.65
N LEU A 164 13.25 27.10 -6.52
CA LEU A 164 14.44 26.50 -7.11
C LEU A 164 14.19 26.23 -8.60
N GLY A 165 15.22 26.52 -9.42
CA GLY A 165 15.19 26.18 -10.83
C GLY A 165 15.50 24.70 -11.09
N PRO A 166 15.21 24.18 -12.31
CA PRO A 166 15.44 22.78 -12.66
C PRO A 166 16.88 22.29 -12.39
N ASP A 167 17.89 23.12 -12.67
CA ASP A 167 19.29 22.78 -12.44
C ASP A 167 19.64 22.68 -10.95
N GLU A 168 18.99 23.47 -10.08
CA GLU A 168 19.17 23.38 -8.62
C GLU A 168 18.47 22.13 -8.09
N ILE A 169 17.24 21.86 -8.55
CA ILE A 169 16.46 20.66 -8.18
C ILE A 169 17.22 19.39 -8.58
N ALA A 170 17.80 19.35 -9.78
CA ALA A 170 18.57 18.21 -10.27
C ALA A 170 19.83 17.90 -9.42
N ARG A 171 20.32 18.89 -8.67
CA ARG A 171 21.47 18.72 -7.75
C ARG A 171 21.10 18.18 -6.37
N VAL A 172 19.82 18.07 -6.03
CA VAL A 172 19.37 17.38 -4.82
C VAL A 172 19.48 15.88 -5.06
N GLU A 173 20.29 15.19 -4.25
CA GLU A 173 20.59 13.79 -4.43
C GLU A 173 19.51 12.90 -3.79
N LEU A 174 18.57 12.39 -4.60
CA LEU A 174 17.55 11.45 -4.12
C LEU A 174 18.17 10.06 -3.95
N THR A 175 18.07 9.50 -2.74
CA THR A 175 18.72 8.25 -2.36
C THR A 175 17.68 7.24 -1.91
N VAL A 176 17.65 6.07 -2.59
CA VAL A 176 16.75 4.98 -2.20
C VAL A 176 17.28 4.29 -0.94
N VAL A 177 16.45 4.26 0.10
CA VAL A 177 16.72 3.60 1.38
C VAL A 177 15.47 2.81 1.77
N PRO A 178 15.60 1.51 2.11
CA PRO A 178 14.47 0.73 2.59
C PRO A 178 13.76 1.41 3.78
N PRO A 179 12.43 1.45 3.82
CA PRO A 179 11.68 2.21 4.83
C PRO A 179 12.11 1.94 6.28
N ALA A 180 12.35 0.67 6.63
CA ALA A 180 12.80 0.29 7.97
C ALA A 180 14.18 0.86 8.37
N ASN A 181 15.01 1.27 7.39
CA ASN A 181 16.37 1.79 7.61
C ASN A 181 16.45 3.32 7.47
N THR A 182 15.37 3.98 7.04
CA THR A 182 15.39 5.40 6.65
C THR A 182 15.71 6.30 7.84
N GLU A 183 15.05 6.12 8.98
CA GLU A 183 15.33 6.86 10.22
C GLU A 183 16.78 6.68 10.66
N GLN A 184 17.26 5.42 10.69
CA GLN A 184 18.62 5.11 11.11
C GLN A 184 19.66 5.76 10.18
N SER A 185 19.42 5.78 8.88
CA SER A 185 20.30 6.44 7.91
C SER A 185 20.39 7.94 8.13
N LEU A 186 19.27 8.59 8.51
CA LEU A 186 19.26 10.00 8.89
C LEU A 186 20.06 10.24 10.18
N ARG A 187 19.79 9.46 11.24
CA ARG A 187 20.51 9.59 12.53
C ARG A 187 22.00 9.31 12.45
N ALA A 188 22.40 8.42 11.54
CA ALA A 188 23.82 8.11 11.29
C ALA A 188 24.50 9.13 10.35
N GLY A 189 23.79 10.17 9.85
CA GLY A 189 24.33 11.16 8.95
C GLY A 189 24.69 10.64 7.55
N GLN A 190 24.15 9.47 7.16
CA GLN A 190 24.34 8.90 5.82
C GLN A 190 23.53 9.65 4.76
N VAL A 191 22.41 10.23 5.19
CA VAL A 191 21.57 11.16 4.42
C VAL A 191 21.32 12.43 5.26
N HIS A 192 20.94 13.51 4.60
CA HIS A 192 20.80 14.82 5.23
C HIS A 192 19.34 15.15 5.56
N ALA A 193 18.42 14.59 4.77
CA ALA A 193 16.98 14.58 5.03
C ALA A 193 16.41 13.21 4.71
N ALA A 194 15.25 12.90 5.28
CA ALA A 194 14.60 11.60 5.10
C ALA A 194 13.09 11.74 5.08
N THR A 195 12.43 11.00 4.19
CA THR A 195 10.96 10.92 4.17
C THR A 195 10.51 9.83 5.13
N LEU A 196 9.61 10.18 6.03
CA LEU A 196 8.98 9.28 6.99
C LEU A 196 7.46 9.45 6.92
N GLY A 197 6.73 8.35 6.90
CA GLY A 197 5.27 8.33 6.86
C GLY A 197 4.69 7.26 7.78
N GLY A 198 3.40 7.37 8.09
CA GLY A 198 2.64 6.40 8.87
C GLY A 198 3.33 6.00 10.17
N ILE A 199 3.29 4.72 10.49
CA ILE A 199 3.86 4.12 11.71
C ILE A 199 5.35 4.47 11.90
N LEU A 200 6.13 4.48 10.81
CA LEU A 200 7.57 4.79 10.89
C LEU A 200 7.82 6.24 11.28
N ARG A 201 6.99 7.18 10.81
CA ARG A 201 7.03 8.58 11.20
C ARG A 201 6.73 8.73 12.70
N GLU A 202 5.62 8.17 13.16
CA GLU A 202 5.19 8.27 14.55
C GLU A 202 6.27 7.73 15.51
N THR A 203 6.81 6.57 15.18
CA THR A 203 7.89 5.95 15.97
C THR A 203 9.16 6.83 16.01
N ALA A 204 9.53 7.41 14.89
CA ALA A 204 10.72 8.27 14.81
C ALA A 204 10.53 9.59 15.56
N VAL A 205 9.34 10.19 15.48
CA VAL A 205 8.97 11.42 16.20
C VAL A 205 8.93 11.18 17.71
N GLU A 206 8.37 10.06 18.18
CA GLU A 206 8.38 9.70 19.61
C GLU A 206 9.80 9.60 20.18
N ARG A 207 10.76 9.08 19.39
CA ARG A 207 12.19 9.02 19.78
C ARG A 207 12.86 10.39 19.85
N GLY A 208 12.27 11.42 19.25
CA GLY A 208 12.81 12.78 19.22
C GLY A 208 14.09 12.95 18.41
N GLY A 209 14.71 14.12 18.47
CA GLY A 209 15.99 14.46 17.81
C GLY A 209 15.89 14.66 16.31
N ILE A 210 14.68 14.73 15.76
CA ILE A 210 14.38 15.09 14.38
C ILE A 210 13.29 16.16 14.34
N ARG A 211 13.28 16.97 13.30
CA ARG A 211 12.21 17.95 13.04
C ARG A 211 11.77 17.92 11.59
N PRO A 212 10.50 18.23 11.30
CA PRO A 212 10.03 18.33 9.94
C PRO A 212 10.65 19.55 9.24
N LEU A 213 10.98 19.39 7.98
CA LEU A 213 11.31 20.47 7.07
C LEU A 213 10.04 20.92 6.32
N PHE A 214 9.25 19.97 5.84
CA PHE A 214 7.93 20.16 5.24
C PHE A 214 7.15 18.82 5.26
N THR A 215 5.86 18.89 4.89
CA THR A 215 4.97 17.71 4.80
C THR A 215 4.20 17.75 3.48
N ASP A 216 3.74 16.59 2.99
CA ASP A 216 2.85 16.53 1.84
C ASP A 216 1.46 17.08 2.15
N GLU A 217 0.98 16.89 3.37
CA GLU A 217 -0.28 17.49 3.84
C GLU A 217 -0.25 19.02 3.78
N ALA A 218 0.85 19.68 4.19
CA ALA A 218 0.99 21.14 4.10
C ALA A 218 1.00 21.64 2.64
N LEU A 219 1.39 20.80 1.67
CA LEU A 219 1.42 21.15 0.26
C LEU A 219 0.07 20.97 -0.45
N TYR A 220 -0.69 19.96 -0.07
CA TYR A 220 -1.87 19.49 -0.80
C TYR A 220 -3.15 19.45 0.05
N GLY A 221 -3.05 19.57 1.38
CA GLY A 221 -4.17 19.32 2.28
C GLY A 221 -4.50 17.83 2.40
N THR A 222 -5.74 17.52 2.78
CA THR A 222 -6.24 16.14 2.77
C THR A 222 -6.47 15.68 1.34
N PHE A 223 -5.79 14.59 0.93
CA PHE A 223 -5.90 14.04 -0.41
C PHE A 223 -5.51 12.56 -0.46
N SER A 224 -6.13 11.80 -1.35
CA SER A 224 -5.66 10.45 -1.67
C SER A 224 -4.66 10.54 -2.82
N TYR A 225 -3.54 9.84 -2.68
CA TYR A 225 -2.50 9.85 -3.71
C TYR A 225 -2.13 8.47 -4.23
N GLY A 226 -2.76 7.43 -3.70
CA GLY A 226 -2.54 6.06 -4.13
C GLY A 226 -3.83 5.26 -4.23
N SER A 227 -3.85 4.35 -5.20
CA SER A 227 -5.01 3.53 -5.52
C SER A 227 -4.65 2.06 -5.53
N LEU A 228 -5.65 1.20 -5.26
CA LEU A 228 -5.61 -0.22 -5.53
C LEU A 228 -5.96 -0.44 -7.01
N VAL A 229 -5.20 -1.29 -7.67
CA VAL A 229 -5.43 -1.66 -9.07
C VAL A 229 -5.76 -3.14 -9.21
N LEU A 230 -6.51 -3.44 -10.26
CA LEU A 230 -6.76 -4.79 -10.80
C LEU A 230 -6.26 -4.87 -12.23
N ARG A 231 -5.98 -6.08 -12.73
CA ARG A 231 -5.81 -6.29 -14.18
C ARG A 231 -7.16 -6.15 -14.88
N ASP A 232 -7.16 -5.57 -16.07
CA ASP A 232 -8.36 -5.44 -16.89
C ASP A 232 -8.98 -6.82 -17.21
N GLU A 233 -8.14 -7.82 -17.51
CA GLU A 233 -8.55 -9.21 -17.71
C GLU A 233 -9.30 -9.79 -16.49
N PHE A 234 -8.81 -9.52 -15.27
CA PHE A 234 -9.49 -9.99 -14.05
C PHE A 234 -10.88 -9.36 -13.89
N VAL A 235 -10.99 -8.06 -14.17
CA VAL A 235 -12.27 -7.32 -14.11
C VAL A 235 -13.26 -7.87 -15.14
N GLU A 236 -12.80 -8.18 -16.35
CA GLU A 236 -13.62 -8.72 -17.43
C GLU A 236 -14.06 -10.18 -17.19
N GLU A 237 -13.16 -11.02 -16.72
CA GLU A 237 -13.42 -12.46 -16.53
C GLU A 237 -14.13 -12.77 -15.21
N HIS A 238 -13.97 -11.91 -14.18
CA HIS A 238 -14.51 -12.13 -12.84
C HIS A 238 -15.30 -10.92 -12.29
N PRO A 239 -16.35 -10.45 -12.98
CA PRO A 239 -17.07 -9.23 -12.59
C PRO A 239 -17.72 -9.34 -11.20
N ASP A 240 -18.27 -10.49 -10.83
CA ASP A 240 -18.87 -10.70 -9.51
C ASP A 240 -17.81 -10.70 -8.39
N ALA A 241 -16.66 -11.30 -8.63
CA ALA A 241 -15.54 -11.28 -7.69
C ALA A 241 -14.95 -9.87 -7.57
N THR A 242 -14.85 -9.14 -8.68
CA THR A 242 -14.45 -7.73 -8.68
C THR A 242 -15.39 -6.87 -7.85
N LEU A 243 -16.71 -7.03 -8.03
CA LEU A 243 -17.71 -6.30 -7.24
C LEU A 243 -17.60 -6.63 -5.76
N SER A 244 -17.50 -7.91 -5.39
CA SER A 244 -17.34 -8.35 -4.00
C SER A 244 -16.08 -7.79 -3.38
N LEU A 245 -14.94 -7.89 -4.06
CA LEU A 245 -13.66 -7.40 -3.58
C LEU A 245 -13.66 -5.88 -3.38
N VAL A 246 -14.01 -5.11 -4.41
CA VAL A 246 -13.98 -3.63 -4.35
C VAL A 246 -15.02 -3.10 -3.35
N SER A 247 -16.23 -3.66 -3.35
CA SER A 247 -17.26 -3.30 -2.37
C SER A 247 -16.82 -3.62 -0.94
N GLY A 248 -16.23 -4.80 -0.71
CA GLY A 248 -15.72 -5.21 0.60
C GLY A 248 -14.60 -4.30 1.08
N VAL A 249 -13.64 -3.97 0.21
CA VAL A 249 -12.54 -3.04 0.53
C VAL A 249 -13.06 -1.64 0.80
N ALA A 250 -14.04 -1.14 0.01
CA ALA A 250 -14.67 0.17 0.23
C ALA A 250 -15.36 0.24 1.60
N ARG A 251 -16.07 -0.81 1.99
CA ARG A 251 -16.71 -0.94 3.31
C ARG A 251 -15.67 -0.96 4.43
N ALA A 252 -14.56 -1.65 4.25
CA ALA A 252 -13.46 -1.71 5.23
C ALA A 252 -12.77 -0.34 5.39
N ILE A 253 -12.52 0.38 4.29
CA ILE A 253 -12.02 1.76 4.34
C ILE A 253 -13.03 2.63 5.10
N ARG A 254 -14.33 2.56 4.74
CA ARG A 254 -15.37 3.35 5.42
C ARG A 254 -15.47 3.01 6.91
N TRP A 255 -15.36 1.74 7.27
CA TRP A 255 -15.32 1.31 8.66
C TRP A 255 -14.17 2.00 9.40
N SER A 256 -12.96 2.00 8.85
CA SER A 256 -11.81 2.67 9.47
C SER A 256 -11.95 4.19 9.57
N GLN A 257 -12.74 4.82 8.66
CA GLN A 257 -13.01 6.27 8.67
C GLN A 257 -13.99 6.70 9.76
N VAL A 258 -14.92 5.83 10.19
CA VAL A 258 -16.00 6.18 11.12
C VAL A 258 -15.91 5.50 12.47
N THR A 259 -15.03 4.52 12.62
CA THR A 259 -14.82 3.77 13.86
C THR A 259 -13.81 4.50 14.74
N PRO A 260 -14.00 4.54 16.08
CA PRO A 260 -13.01 5.07 16.99
C PRO A 260 -11.63 4.45 16.78
N ARG A 261 -10.59 5.30 16.75
CA ARG A 261 -9.20 4.89 16.45
C ARG A 261 -8.73 3.69 17.29
N GLU A 262 -9.07 3.64 18.57
CA GLU A 262 -8.65 2.56 19.47
C GLU A 262 -9.20 1.21 19.01
N GLU A 263 -10.46 1.15 18.56
CA GLU A 263 -11.07 -0.08 18.03
C GLU A 263 -10.42 -0.51 16.71
N VAL A 264 -10.06 0.44 15.84
CA VAL A 264 -9.31 0.13 14.60
C VAL A 264 -7.94 -0.45 14.93
N VAL A 265 -7.21 0.16 15.87
CA VAL A 265 -5.89 -0.30 16.33
C VAL A 265 -5.97 -1.71 16.92
N ASP A 266 -6.94 -1.97 17.80
CA ASP A 266 -7.13 -3.28 18.42
C ASP A 266 -7.42 -4.36 17.37
N ARG A 267 -8.27 -4.06 16.40
CA ARG A 267 -8.57 -4.98 15.30
C ARG A 267 -7.37 -5.23 14.41
N PHE A 268 -6.63 -4.21 14.03
CA PHE A 268 -5.41 -4.37 13.24
C PHE A 268 -4.35 -5.19 13.98
N ALA A 269 -4.18 -4.97 15.28
CA ALA A 269 -3.29 -5.78 16.10
C ALA A 269 -3.69 -7.25 16.10
N ALA A 270 -5.00 -7.54 16.26
CA ALA A 270 -5.51 -8.91 16.21
C ALA A 270 -5.29 -9.58 14.84
N ILE A 271 -5.47 -8.85 13.72
CA ILE A 271 -5.19 -9.37 12.37
C ILE A 271 -3.71 -9.73 12.23
N VAL A 272 -2.79 -8.82 12.66
CA VAL A 272 -1.33 -9.07 12.57
C VAL A 272 -0.93 -10.28 13.40
N GLU A 273 -1.47 -10.44 14.61
CA GLU A 273 -1.19 -11.59 15.48
C GLU A 273 -1.76 -12.90 14.91
N GLY A 274 -2.95 -12.83 14.32
CA GLY A 274 -3.68 -14.00 13.82
C GLY A 274 -3.11 -14.59 12.52
N ARG A 275 -2.46 -13.77 11.68
CA ARG A 275 -1.99 -14.22 10.35
C ARG A 275 -0.71 -15.05 10.34
N GLY A 276 -0.06 -15.23 11.50
CA GLY A 276 1.05 -16.18 11.70
C GLY A 276 2.35 -15.86 10.93
N ARG A 277 2.55 -14.62 10.49
CA ARG A 277 3.77 -14.14 9.86
C ARG A 277 4.80 -13.78 10.93
N ASN A 278 6.10 -13.74 10.56
CA ASN A 278 7.16 -13.37 11.50
C ASN A 278 7.24 -11.85 11.68
N GLU A 279 6.28 -11.28 12.37
CA GLU A 279 6.10 -9.84 12.59
C GLU A 279 5.54 -9.54 13.98
N THR A 280 5.46 -8.27 14.37
CA THR A 280 4.92 -7.83 15.66
C THR A 280 3.78 -6.85 15.47
N SER A 281 2.75 -6.98 16.32
CA SER A 281 1.62 -6.04 16.38
C SER A 281 1.92 -4.77 17.19
N GLU A 282 3.04 -4.71 17.93
CA GLU A 282 3.36 -3.59 18.83
C GLU A 282 3.36 -2.23 18.14
N VAL A 283 3.76 -2.19 16.86
CA VAL A 283 3.85 -0.95 16.08
C VAL A 283 2.49 -0.44 15.60
N ILE A 284 1.45 -1.28 15.62
CA ILE A 284 0.09 -0.91 15.17
C ILE A 284 -0.50 0.22 16.03
N ARG A 285 -0.14 0.34 17.30
CA ARG A 285 -0.54 1.45 18.17
C ARG A 285 -0.26 2.84 17.59
N TYR A 286 0.68 2.94 16.66
CA TYR A 286 1.05 4.18 15.98
C TYR A 286 0.19 4.48 14.75
N TRP A 287 -0.69 3.59 14.34
CA TRP A 287 -1.65 3.89 13.28
C TRP A 287 -2.53 5.10 13.68
N ARG A 288 -2.77 6.03 12.76
CA ARG A 288 -3.53 7.25 12.99
C ARG A 288 -4.83 7.29 12.22
N SER A 289 -4.73 7.24 10.90
CA SER A 289 -5.85 7.24 9.97
C SER A 289 -5.51 6.48 8.69
N SER A 290 -6.49 6.29 7.84
CA SER A 290 -6.29 5.74 6.49
C SER A 290 -5.64 6.73 5.53
N GLY A 291 -5.73 8.04 5.82
CA GLY A 291 -5.36 9.12 4.91
C GLY A 291 -6.24 9.20 3.66
N VAL A 292 -7.24 8.32 3.51
CA VAL A 292 -8.11 8.27 2.32
C VAL A 292 -9.16 9.38 2.41
N ALA A 293 -9.15 10.31 1.45
CA ALA A 293 -10.03 11.47 1.44
C ALA A 293 -11.49 11.14 1.06
N GLY A 294 -11.69 10.27 0.07
CA GLY A 294 -13.02 9.87 -0.40
C GLY A 294 -13.73 8.92 0.55
N THR A 295 -15.05 9.07 0.70
CA THR A 295 -15.88 8.13 1.47
C THR A 295 -15.72 6.72 0.91
N GLY A 296 -15.28 5.77 1.76
CA GLY A 296 -15.04 4.39 1.34
C GLY A 296 -14.09 4.27 0.14
N GLY A 297 -13.16 5.21 -0.03
CA GLY A 297 -12.19 5.17 -1.11
C GLY A 297 -12.74 5.49 -2.51
N VAL A 298 -13.84 6.24 -2.61
CA VAL A 298 -14.29 6.78 -3.91
C VAL A 298 -13.17 7.62 -4.51
N VAL A 299 -12.76 7.30 -5.73
CA VAL A 299 -11.69 8.00 -6.46
C VAL A 299 -12.24 9.32 -7.00
N ALA A 300 -11.57 10.43 -6.66
CA ALA A 300 -11.83 11.73 -7.27
C ALA A 300 -10.88 11.94 -8.48
N GLN A 301 -11.40 12.58 -9.53
CA GLN A 301 -10.61 12.84 -10.75
C GLN A 301 -9.33 13.62 -10.44
N GLU A 302 -9.38 14.54 -9.49
CA GLU A 302 -8.28 15.39 -9.05
C GLU A 302 -7.11 14.59 -8.50
N GLU A 303 -7.37 13.41 -7.93
CA GLU A 303 -6.34 12.51 -7.38
C GLU A 303 -5.39 11.95 -8.45
N PHE A 304 -5.80 11.98 -9.72
CA PHE A 304 -4.96 11.67 -10.88
C PHE A 304 -4.53 12.93 -11.63
N ALA A 305 -5.42 13.90 -11.81
CA ALA A 305 -5.18 15.08 -12.63
C ALA A 305 -3.94 15.88 -12.18
N ILE A 306 -3.76 16.05 -10.87
CA ILE A 306 -2.61 16.76 -10.30
C ILE A 306 -1.27 16.11 -10.69
N TRP A 307 -1.22 14.79 -10.78
CA TRP A 307 -0.01 14.05 -11.12
C TRP A 307 0.21 13.98 -12.62
N LEU A 308 -0.84 13.94 -13.44
CA LEU A 308 -0.74 14.07 -14.90
C LEU A 308 -0.17 15.44 -15.28
N GLU A 309 -0.63 16.52 -14.66
CA GLU A 309 -0.07 17.87 -14.87
C GLU A 309 1.40 17.93 -14.45
N TRP A 310 1.75 17.29 -13.33
CA TRP A 310 3.13 17.24 -12.85
C TRP A 310 4.03 16.48 -13.84
N LEU A 311 3.59 15.31 -14.31
CA LEU A 311 4.31 14.45 -15.26
C LEU A 311 4.54 15.17 -16.60
N ASP A 312 3.51 15.85 -17.12
CA ASP A 312 3.62 16.65 -18.36
C ASP A 312 4.60 17.80 -18.19
N ARG A 313 4.47 18.58 -17.14
CA ARG A 313 5.34 19.74 -16.84
C ARG A 313 6.80 19.33 -16.68
N ASN A 314 7.10 18.14 -16.19
CA ASN A 314 8.45 17.62 -16.00
C ASN A 314 8.94 16.76 -17.18
N GLY A 315 8.14 16.61 -18.25
CA GLY A 315 8.51 15.85 -19.44
C GLY A 315 8.62 14.33 -19.20
N GLU A 316 7.96 13.82 -18.16
CA GLU A 316 8.00 12.40 -17.81
C GLU A 316 6.85 11.60 -18.46
N LEU A 317 5.85 12.29 -18.97
CA LEU A 317 4.75 11.75 -19.74
C LEU A 317 4.32 12.78 -20.77
N PRO A 318 4.22 12.43 -22.07
CA PRO A 318 3.70 13.35 -23.07
C PRO A 318 2.26 13.78 -22.72
N GLY A 319 2.00 15.09 -22.71
CA GLY A 319 0.66 15.62 -22.44
C GLY A 319 -0.40 15.02 -23.37
N GLY A 320 -1.54 14.64 -22.81
CA GLY A 320 -2.64 14.04 -23.55
C GLY A 320 -2.42 12.57 -23.96
N SER A 321 -1.41 11.89 -23.41
CA SER A 321 -1.19 10.46 -23.65
C SER A 321 -2.23 9.58 -22.94
N VAL A 322 -2.74 10.03 -21.79
CA VAL A 322 -3.84 9.46 -21.02
C VAL A 322 -4.60 10.59 -20.33
N GLU A 323 -5.90 10.44 -20.14
CA GLU A 323 -6.72 11.33 -19.32
C GLU A 323 -6.97 10.70 -17.94
N ALA A 324 -7.28 11.52 -16.94
CA ALA A 324 -7.54 11.02 -15.59
C ALA A 324 -8.67 9.97 -15.56
N SER A 325 -9.72 10.19 -16.39
CA SER A 325 -10.85 9.27 -16.56
C SER A 325 -10.49 7.89 -17.13
N ASP A 326 -9.34 7.77 -17.79
CA ASP A 326 -8.87 6.50 -18.37
C ASP A 326 -8.17 5.60 -17.33
N LEU A 327 -7.87 6.15 -16.16
CA LEU A 327 -7.01 5.53 -15.16
C LEU A 327 -7.78 4.82 -14.04
N TYR A 328 -9.08 5.10 -13.89
CA TYR A 328 -9.86 4.56 -12.78
C TYR A 328 -11.33 4.31 -13.13
N THR A 329 -11.98 3.48 -12.30
CA THR A 329 -13.43 3.32 -12.25
C THR A 329 -13.94 3.31 -10.83
N ASN A 330 -15.12 3.92 -10.60
CA ASN A 330 -15.86 3.83 -9.35
C ASN A 330 -17.09 2.91 -9.45
N GLU A 331 -17.25 2.20 -10.57
CA GLU A 331 -18.44 1.39 -10.87
C GLU A 331 -18.73 0.35 -9.78
N PHE A 332 -17.69 -0.23 -9.18
CA PHE A 332 -17.80 -1.27 -8.16
C PHE A 332 -17.85 -0.72 -6.72
N ASN A 333 -17.65 0.59 -6.52
CA ASN A 333 -17.64 1.19 -5.20
C ASN A 333 -19.08 1.52 -4.75
N PRO A 334 -19.60 0.92 -3.65
CA PRO A 334 -20.99 1.07 -3.22
C PRO A 334 -21.33 2.49 -2.77
N PHE A 335 -20.34 3.31 -2.40
CA PHE A 335 -20.54 4.71 -2.00
C PHE A 335 -20.60 5.67 -3.21
N HIS A 336 -20.36 5.18 -4.43
CA HIS A 336 -20.45 5.95 -5.67
C HIS A 336 -21.55 5.44 -6.60
N ASN A 337 -21.74 4.12 -6.70
CA ASN A 337 -22.66 3.51 -7.68
C ASN A 337 -24.14 3.54 -7.27
N GLY A 338 -24.47 4.20 -6.16
CA GLY A 338 -25.84 4.34 -5.65
C GLY A 338 -26.34 3.19 -4.77
N THR A 339 -25.49 2.20 -4.47
CA THR A 339 -25.86 1.11 -3.57
C THR A 339 -26.04 1.61 -2.14
N PHE A 340 -25.14 2.48 -1.67
CA PHE A 340 -25.24 3.09 -0.34
C PHE A 340 -25.49 4.59 -0.41
N PRO A 341 -26.27 5.15 0.54
CA PRO A 341 -26.47 6.59 0.63
C PRO A 341 -25.15 7.33 0.87
N GLU A 342 -25.09 8.57 0.35
CA GLU A 342 -23.96 9.46 0.62
C GLU A 342 -23.77 9.66 2.13
N GLY A 343 -22.53 9.59 2.59
CA GLY A 343 -22.19 9.75 4.01
C GLY A 343 -22.59 8.61 4.94
N SER A 344 -23.14 7.51 4.41
CA SER A 344 -23.50 6.34 5.22
C SER A 344 -22.27 5.64 5.83
N GLY A 345 -22.52 4.79 6.80
CA GLY A 345 -21.55 3.86 7.38
C GLY A 345 -21.23 2.67 6.46
N PRO A 346 -20.41 1.74 6.90
CA PRO A 346 -19.89 0.64 6.08
C PRO A 346 -20.96 -0.31 5.53
N ASP A 347 -22.15 -0.34 6.16
CA ASP A 347 -23.27 -1.18 5.74
C ASP A 347 -24.43 -0.38 5.14
N GLY A 348 -24.14 0.86 4.70
CA GLY A 348 -25.17 1.74 4.13
C GLY A 348 -26.09 2.40 5.16
N GLN A 349 -25.87 2.21 6.46
CA GLN A 349 -26.65 2.83 7.52
C GLN A 349 -26.15 4.25 7.85
N PRO A 350 -26.99 5.16 8.38
CA PRO A 350 -26.55 6.49 8.80
C PRO A 350 -25.43 6.40 9.84
N VAL A 351 -24.37 7.22 9.69
CA VAL A 351 -23.33 7.36 10.70
C VAL A 351 -23.86 8.25 11.84
N GLY A 352 -23.89 7.75 13.06
CA GLY A 352 -24.16 8.56 14.26
C GLY A 352 -25.64 8.88 14.52
N GLY A 353 -26.56 7.95 14.25
CA GLY A 353 -27.85 7.95 14.93
C GLY A 353 -27.67 7.51 16.38
N PRO A 354 -28.38 8.12 17.39
CA PRO A 354 -28.38 7.58 18.73
C PRO A 354 -28.88 6.13 18.65
N THR A 355 -28.13 5.21 19.22
CA THR A 355 -28.68 3.90 19.60
C THR A 355 -29.91 4.19 20.45
N GLU A 356 -31.11 4.05 19.87
CA GLU A 356 -32.32 3.95 20.69
C GLU A 356 -32.07 2.76 21.60
N SER A 357 -31.72 3.06 22.85
CA SER A 357 -31.80 2.08 23.92
C SER A 357 -33.23 1.60 23.94
N GLU A 358 -33.45 0.36 23.55
CA GLU A 358 -34.66 -0.38 23.92
C GLU A 358 -34.72 -0.49 25.42
N ASP A 359 -35.29 0.56 26.03
CA ASP A 359 -35.85 0.53 27.39
C ASP A 359 -37.33 0.85 27.23
N ALA A 360 -38.14 -0.18 27.11
CA ALA A 360 -39.55 -0.20 27.40
C ALA A 360 -39.95 -1.56 27.97
#